data_681590c2df516a88d4d0866f5e08ac91
#
_entry.id   681590c2df516a88d4d0866f5e08ac91
#
_cell.length_a   1.000
_cell.length_b   1.000
_cell.length_c   1.000
_cell.angle_alpha   90.00
_cell.angle_beta   90.00
_cell.angle_gamma   90.00
#
_symmetry.space_group_name_H-M   'P 1'
#
loop_
_entity.id
_entity.type
_entity.pdbx_description
1 polymer ?
#
loop_
_entity_poly.entity_id
_entity_poly.type
_entity_poly.pdbx_seq_one_letter_code
_entity_poly.pdbx_strand_id
1 'polypeptide(L)'
;SPNIKNLAADLDSFKPTMLLVVPRVFEKVYEGAMAKAAKGGKFNKSLFERSTDIAVRWSQAKVEGRVPLKLAAQYALYDKLVYSKLRAALGGELRYAVSGGGPLGERLAHFFHAVGVQVVEGYGLTETCAPIAAGRINPYQIGMIGPLIPGSEGYIAEDGELLVRGVGVISSYYKNPEEDAQAFTEDGWFRTGDLAHFDERGYLKIVGRKKEIIVTAGGKNVIPGIAETHLRTSPLVSQAMLVGDEKPFVAALVTLDPDTLPEQLEHLGLPRSLSIPEAAVHPAVRAAVQKLVDEANQLVSRAEGIREFRIMNRDLTEADGYLTPSQKLRRAKILQDFSSYVDEMYGKVSDSTSDSLARLQEYAAEQSEKFAELREQAAERLHEYADHQAERFAELREQAAEKFEELREQTAEMMQKPQDKKAEEEKAEASSAEAPDEKPAQAEKKTVAEQSPQESDTDKA
;
A
#
# COMPACT_ATOMS: atom_id res chain seq x y z
N SER A 1 15.59 -13.71 24.60
CA SER A 1 16.55 -14.63 23.99
C SER A 1 17.68 -13.84 23.33
N PRO A 2 18.95 -14.16 23.59
CA PRO A 2 20.06 -13.51 22.92
C PRO A 2 20.25 -14.00 21.46
N ASN A 3 19.52 -15.05 21.07
CA ASN A 3 19.61 -15.63 19.72
C ASN A 3 18.21 -15.77 19.11
N ILE A 4 17.98 -15.04 18.02
CA ILE A 4 16.72 -15.05 17.29
C ILE A 4 16.32 -16.45 16.77
N LYS A 5 17.30 -17.36 16.57
CA LYS A 5 17.05 -18.75 16.16
C LYS A 5 16.30 -19.57 17.23
N ASN A 6 16.40 -19.18 18.50
CA ASN A 6 15.71 -19.85 19.61
C ASN A 6 14.34 -19.20 19.94
N LEU A 7 14.00 -18.12 19.26
CA LEU A 7 12.82 -17.31 19.58
C LEU A 7 11.53 -18.13 19.66
N ALA A 8 11.30 -19.04 18.70
CA ALA A 8 10.07 -19.84 18.69
C ALA A 8 9.96 -20.76 19.92
N ALA A 9 11.06 -21.38 20.34
CA ALA A 9 11.10 -22.21 21.54
C ALA A 9 10.93 -21.41 22.83
N ASP A 10 11.52 -20.19 22.87
CA ASP A 10 11.41 -19.30 23.99
C ASP A 10 9.97 -18.75 24.14
N LEU A 11 9.32 -18.38 23.02
CA LEU A 11 7.92 -17.93 23.01
C LEU A 11 6.95 -19.03 23.45
N ASP A 12 7.17 -20.28 23.00
CA ASP A 12 6.35 -21.43 23.39
C ASP A 12 6.50 -21.74 24.89
N SER A 13 7.72 -21.63 25.40
CA SER A 13 8.03 -21.87 26.83
C SER A 13 7.50 -20.77 27.73
N PHE A 14 7.72 -19.50 27.38
CA PHE A 14 7.41 -18.33 28.22
C PHE A 14 5.96 -17.87 28.11
N LYS A 15 5.33 -18.06 26.91
CA LYS A 15 3.95 -17.62 26.58
C LYS A 15 3.65 -16.17 26.94
N PRO A 16 4.40 -15.21 26.37
CA PRO A 16 4.21 -13.80 26.71
C PRO A 16 2.84 -13.29 26.26
N THR A 17 2.25 -12.38 27.02
CA THR A 17 1.05 -11.63 26.61
C THR A 17 1.40 -10.35 25.84
N MET A 18 2.62 -9.83 26.07
CA MET A 18 3.18 -8.65 25.42
C MET A 18 4.64 -8.92 25.00
N LEU A 19 5.01 -8.38 23.84
CA LEU A 19 6.35 -8.54 23.27
C LEU A 19 6.90 -7.18 22.82
N LEU A 20 8.13 -6.85 23.22
CA LEU A 20 8.87 -5.69 22.73
C LEU A 20 10.03 -6.15 21.88
N VAL A 21 10.01 -5.84 20.60
CA VAL A 21 10.99 -6.35 19.61
C VAL A 21 11.25 -5.34 18.49
N VAL A 22 12.27 -5.65 17.70
CA VAL A 22 12.55 -4.93 16.45
C VAL A 22 11.75 -5.55 15.27
N PRO A 23 11.50 -4.84 14.17
CA PRO A 23 10.76 -5.32 13.01
C PRO A 23 11.25 -6.66 12.47
N ARG A 24 12.57 -6.90 12.47
CA ARG A 24 13.19 -8.13 11.98
C ARG A 24 12.67 -9.41 12.65
N VAL A 25 12.21 -9.31 13.89
CA VAL A 25 11.58 -10.43 14.60
C VAL A 25 10.28 -10.86 13.91
N PHE A 26 9.44 -9.91 13.57
CA PHE A 26 8.18 -10.18 12.87
C PHE A 26 8.41 -10.71 11.45
N GLU A 27 9.40 -10.16 10.74
CA GLU A 27 9.83 -10.67 9.44
C GLU A 27 10.25 -12.13 9.53
N LYS A 28 11.12 -12.49 10.49
CA LYS A 28 11.59 -13.88 10.67
C LYS A 28 10.48 -14.83 11.11
N VAL A 29 9.52 -14.39 11.92
CA VAL A 29 8.33 -15.19 12.26
C VAL A 29 7.49 -15.47 11.03
N TYR A 30 7.23 -14.45 10.20
CA TYR A 30 6.47 -14.59 8.97
C TYR A 30 7.20 -15.51 7.96
N GLU A 31 8.48 -15.27 7.72
CA GLU A 31 9.34 -16.08 6.84
C GLU A 31 9.38 -17.53 7.29
N GLY A 32 9.58 -17.79 8.59
CA GLY A 32 9.58 -19.12 9.16
C GLY A 32 8.25 -19.87 8.99
N ALA A 33 7.13 -19.15 9.12
CA ALA A 33 5.79 -19.71 8.88
C ALA A 33 5.60 -20.05 7.39
N MET A 34 6.03 -19.17 6.50
CA MET A 34 5.97 -19.40 5.04
C MET A 34 6.85 -20.60 4.64
N ALA A 35 8.09 -20.67 5.13
CA ALA A 35 9.00 -21.78 4.88
C ALA A 35 8.42 -23.12 5.38
N LYS A 36 7.81 -23.12 6.58
CA LYS A 36 7.13 -24.32 7.12
C LYS A 36 5.95 -24.74 6.24
N ALA A 37 5.16 -23.79 5.74
CA ALA A 37 4.07 -24.06 4.80
C ALA A 37 4.60 -24.62 3.47
N ALA A 38 5.69 -24.08 2.94
CA ALA A 38 6.33 -24.55 1.71
C ALA A 38 6.85 -25.99 1.84
N LYS A 39 7.48 -26.35 2.99
CA LYS A 39 7.89 -27.74 3.29
C LYS A 39 6.72 -28.72 3.31
N GLY A 40 5.52 -28.27 3.63
CA GLY A 40 4.28 -29.05 3.56
C GLY A 40 3.70 -29.24 2.15
N GLY A 41 4.41 -28.80 1.11
CA GLY A 41 4.05 -28.94 -0.31
C GLY A 41 3.33 -27.74 -0.90
N LYS A 42 3.16 -27.79 -2.24
CA LYS A 42 2.59 -26.67 -3.03
C LYS A 42 1.21 -26.21 -2.54
N PHE A 43 0.37 -27.14 -2.08
CA PHE A 43 -0.96 -26.81 -1.55
C PHE A 43 -0.88 -25.97 -0.27
N ASN A 44 -0.04 -26.38 0.69
CA ASN A 44 0.12 -25.65 1.95
C ASN A 44 0.76 -24.27 1.73
N LYS A 45 1.70 -24.14 0.80
CA LYS A 45 2.29 -22.87 0.40
C LYS A 45 1.20 -21.94 -0.16
N SER A 46 0.43 -22.41 -1.15
CA SER A 46 -0.67 -21.61 -1.74
C SER A 46 -1.76 -21.27 -0.72
N LEU A 47 -2.04 -22.17 0.22
CA LEU A 47 -2.97 -21.92 1.33
C LEU A 47 -2.47 -20.77 2.22
N PHE A 48 -1.17 -20.76 2.58
CA PHE A 48 -0.56 -19.72 3.39
C PHE A 48 -0.54 -18.37 2.67
N GLU A 49 -0.15 -18.34 1.40
CA GLU A 49 -0.15 -17.11 0.57
C GLU A 49 -1.54 -16.49 0.49
N ARG A 50 -2.56 -17.31 0.16
CA ARG A 50 -3.96 -16.84 0.14
C ARG A 50 -4.46 -16.38 1.51
N SER A 51 -4.07 -17.09 2.57
CA SER A 51 -4.42 -16.67 3.93
C SER A 51 -3.81 -15.32 4.27
N THR A 52 -2.57 -15.04 3.84
CA THR A 52 -1.92 -13.75 4.02
C THR A 52 -2.69 -12.61 3.34
N ASP A 53 -3.13 -12.80 2.09
CA ASP A 53 -3.91 -11.80 1.37
C ASP A 53 -5.27 -11.53 2.05
N ILE A 54 -5.95 -12.59 2.51
CA ILE A 54 -7.19 -12.45 3.28
C ILE A 54 -6.95 -11.75 4.62
N ALA A 55 -5.86 -12.07 5.32
CA ALA A 55 -5.47 -11.44 6.57
C ALA A 55 -5.31 -9.92 6.40
N VAL A 56 -4.51 -9.51 5.41
CA VAL A 56 -4.26 -8.09 5.14
C VAL A 56 -5.57 -7.35 4.80
N ARG A 57 -6.35 -7.87 3.86
CA ARG A 57 -7.63 -7.28 3.45
C ARG A 57 -8.64 -7.21 4.59
N TRP A 58 -8.73 -8.27 5.41
CA TRP A 58 -9.61 -8.27 6.58
C TRP A 58 -9.19 -7.22 7.60
N SER A 59 -7.90 -7.14 7.88
CA SER A 59 -7.35 -6.16 8.81
C SER A 59 -7.58 -4.73 8.33
N GLN A 60 -7.37 -4.43 7.06
CA GLN A 60 -7.67 -3.12 6.45
C GLN A 60 -9.15 -2.77 6.63
N ALA A 61 -10.05 -3.65 6.18
CA ALA A 61 -11.48 -3.45 6.32
C ALA A 61 -11.94 -3.31 7.80
N LYS A 62 -11.26 -4.00 8.72
CA LYS A 62 -11.52 -3.91 10.16
C LYS A 62 -11.12 -2.54 10.73
N VAL A 63 -9.95 -2.02 10.33
CA VAL A 63 -9.47 -0.69 10.73
C VAL A 63 -10.35 0.41 10.15
N GLU A 64 -10.86 0.24 8.91
CA GLU A 64 -11.83 1.13 8.26
C GLU A 64 -13.25 1.03 8.86
N GLY A 65 -13.49 0.07 9.76
CA GLY A 65 -14.76 -0.10 10.48
C GLY A 65 -15.83 -0.90 9.73
N ARG A 66 -15.55 -1.43 8.52
CA ARG A 66 -16.53 -2.18 7.72
C ARG A 66 -15.95 -3.42 7.06
N VAL A 67 -16.17 -4.59 7.65
CA VAL A 67 -15.77 -5.87 7.08
C VAL A 67 -16.92 -6.49 6.27
N PRO A 68 -16.78 -6.71 4.93
CA PRO A 68 -17.77 -7.40 4.12
C PRO A 68 -18.02 -8.84 4.61
N LEU A 69 -19.27 -9.30 4.61
CA LEU A 69 -19.64 -10.64 5.09
C LEU A 69 -18.85 -11.77 4.42
N LYS A 70 -18.63 -11.69 3.10
CA LYS A 70 -17.82 -12.66 2.36
C LYS A 70 -16.39 -12.72 2.88
N LEU A 71 -15.78 -11.56 3.16
CA LEU A 71 -14.43 -11.47 3.70
C LEU A 71 -14.35 -11.98 5.14
N ALA A 72 -15.36 -11.69 5.96
CA ALA A 72 -15.48 -12.22 7.33
C ALA A 72 -15.58 -13.76 7.34
N ALA A 73 -16.37 -14.36 6.44
CA ALA A 73 -16.46 -15.81 6.31
C ALA A 73 -15.14 -16.45 5.86
N GLN A 74 -14.44 -15.83 4.88
CA GLN A 74 -13.12 -16.28 4.45
C GLN A 74 -12.10 -16.19 5.60
N TYR A 75 -12.08 -15.07 6.33
CA TYR A 75 -11.23 -14.90 7.49
C TYR A 75 -11.45 -15.99 8.54
N ALA A 76 -12.72 -16.28 8.90
CA ALA A 76 -13.06 -17.32 9.88
C ALA A 76 -12.58 -18.72 9.45
N LEU A 77 -12.62 -19.03 8.16
CA LEU A 77 -12.08 -20.28 7.62
C LEU A 77 -10.54 -20.33 7.79
N TYR A 78 -9.83 -19.27 7.38
CA TYR A 78 -8.37 -19.22 7.51
C TYR A 78 -7.90 -19.08 8.95
N ASP A 79 -8.73 -18.54 9.82
CA ASP A 79 -8.42 -18.48 11.26
C ASP A 79 -8.25 -19.88 11.84
N LYS A 80 -9.18 -20.80 11.53
CA LYS A 80 -9.09 -22.21 11.96
C LYS A 80 -7.95 -22.96 11.30
N LEU A 81 -7.66 -22.70 10.04
CA LEU A 81 -6.68 -23.48 9.27
C LEU A 81 -5.24 -23.00 9.45
N VAL A 82 -5.03 -21.68 9.61
CA VAL A 82 -3.71 -21.05 9.57
C VAL A 82 -3.45 -20.18 10.81
N TYR A 83 -4.29 -19.15 11.10
CA TYR A 83 -3.94 -18.14 12.10
C TYR A 83 -3.92 -18.69 13.52
N SER A 84 -4.79 -19.65 13.85
CA SER A 84 -4.74 -20.35 15.16
C SER A 84 -3.40 -21.06 15.40
N LYS A 85 -2.82 -21.65 14.34
CA LYS A 85 -1.51 -22.30 14.42
C LYS A 85 -0.36 -21.30 14.57
N LEU A 86 -0.50 -20.12 13.93
CA LEU A 86 0.47 -19.03 14.09
C LEU A 86 0.42 -18.47 15.50
N ARG A 87 -0.78 -18.23 16.06
CA ARG A 87 -0.93 -17.82 17.46
C ARG A 87 -0.29 -18.84 18.41
N ALA A 88 -0.53 -20.12 18.19
CA ALA A 88 0.10 -21.17 19.00
C ALA A 88 1.63 -21.12 18.92
N ALA A 89 2.20 -20.91 17.71
CA ALA A 89 3.64 -20.78 17.53
C ALA A 89 4.24 -19.52 18.18
N LEU A 90 3.42 -18.50 18.48
CA LEU A 90 3.77 -17.31 19.24
C LEU A 90 3.54 -17.47 20.76
N GLY A 91 3.34 -18.68 21.24
CA GLY A 91 3.09 -19.00 22.64
C GLY A 91 1.61 -19.02 23.05
N GLY A 92 0.68 -18.70 22.13
CA GLY A 92 -0.77 -18.81 22.36
C GLY A 92 -1.42 -17.64 23.10
N GLU A 93 -0.65 -16.90 23.90
CA GLU A 93 -1.15 -15.83 24.80
C GLU A 93 -0.81 -14.41 24.31
N LEU A 94 -0.03 -14.26 23.25
CA LEU A 94 0.44 -12.98 22.74
C LEU A 94 -0.74 -12.17 22.16
N ARG A 95 -1.00 -11.00 22.73
CA ARG A 95 -2.08 -10.09 22.33
C ARG A 95 -1.54 -8.78 21.75
N TYR A 96 -0.47 -8.30 22.32
CA TYR A 96 0.12 -7.00 22.01
C TYR A 96 1.60 -7.14 21.73
N ALA A 97 2.07 -6.33 20.82
CA ALA A 97 3.49 -6.20 20.61
C ALA A 97 3.85 -4.74 20.32
N VAL A 98 5.05 -4.34 20.74
CA VAL A 98 5.64 -3.06 20.40
C VAL A 98 6.81 -3.32 19.46
N SER A 99 6.76 -2.70 18.29
CA SER A 99 7.84 -2.72 17.31
C SER A 99 8.60 -1.40 17.35
N GLY A 100 9.88 -1.42 17.59
CA GLY A 100 10.71 -0.21 17.67
C GLY A 100 12.05 -0.37 16.95
N GLY A 101 12.73 0.76 16.75
CA GLY A 101 14.05 0.80 16.13
C GLY A 101 14.07 0.80 14.60
N GLY A 102 12.94 0.68 13.94
CA GLY A 102 12.75 0.77 12.49
C GLY A 102 11.30 0.57 12.08
N PRO A 103 10.90 0.86 10.85
CA PRO A 103 9.53 0.66 10.37
C PRO A 103 9.21 -0.83 10.21
N LEU A 104 8.01 -1.25 10.64
CA LEU A 104 7.55 -2.63 10.49
C LEU A 104 7.02 -2.92 9.07
N GLY A 105 6.53 -1.91 8.39
CA GLY A 105 5.82 -2.05 7.12
C GLY A 105 4.34 -2.43 7.31
N GLU A 106 3.48 -1.68 6.64
CA GLU A 106 2.02 -1.75 6.84
C GLU A 106 1.45 -3.15 6.55
N ARG A 107 1.95 -3.84 5.50
CA ARG A 107 1.49 -5.18 5.13
C ARG A 107 1.69 -6.19 6.27
N LEU A 108 2.85 -6.15 6.90
CA LEU A 108 3.18 -7.08 7.98
C LEU A 108 2.42 -6.75 9.26
N ALA A 109 2.24 -5.46 9.57
CA ALA A 109 1.39 -5.00 10.67
C ALA A 109 -0.07 -5.46 10.51
N HIS A 110 -0.64 -5.31 9.30
CA HIS A 110 -1.98 -5.83 8.98
C HIS A 110 -2.08 -7.35 9.10
N PHE A 111 -1.05 -8.08 8.66
CA PHE A 111 -1.01 -9.52 8.79
C PHE A 111 -1.07 -9.95 10.26
N PHE A 112 -0.20 -9.41 11.13
CA PHE A 112 -0.19 -9.76 12.55
C PHE A 112 -1.45 -9.32 13.28
N HIS A 113 -2.03 -8.16 12.92
CA HIS A 113 -3.34 -7.74 13.44
C HIS A 113 -4.43 -8.78 13.12
N ALA A 114 -4.46 -9.30 11.90
CA ALA A 114 -5.41 -10.35 11.52
C ALA A 114 -5.12 -11.68 12.22
N VAL A 115 -3.86 -12.00 12.49
CA VAL A 115 -3.48 -13.18 13.31
C VAL A 115 -3.96 -13.03 14.76
N GLY A 116 -4.27 -11.82 15.23
CA GLY A 116 -4.75 -11.54 16.58
C GLY A 116 -3.72 -10.88 17.47
N VAL A 117 -2.60 -10.40 16.92
CA VAL A 117 -1.56 -9.65 17.62
C VAL A 117 -1.61 -8.20 17.16
N GLN A 118 -2.01 -7.29 18.04
CA GLN A 118 -1.93 -5.85 17.75
C GLN A 118 -0.49 -5.37 17.92
N VAL A 119 0.14 -5.00 16.80
CA VAL A 119 1.50 -4.48 16.81
C VAL A 119 1.43 -2.95 16.71
N VAL A 120 1.80 -2.27 17.78
CA VAL A 120 1.97 -0.83 17.80
C VAL A 120 3.43 -0.47 17.54
N GLU A 121 3.66 0.61 16.79
CA GLU A 121 5.01 1.10 16.56
C GLU A 121 5.40 2.12 17.60
N GLY A 122 6.68 2.12 18.00
CA GLY A 122 7.29 3.14 18.86
C GLY A 122 8.45 3.80 18.12
N TYR A 123 8.47 5.12 18.14
CA TYR A 123 9.55 5.93 17.57
C TYR A 123 10.31 6.66 18.65
N GLY A 124 11.61 6.61 18.55
CA GLY A 124 12.55 7.34 19.41
C GLY A 124 13.99 7.03 19.05
N LEU A 125 14.86 7.73 19.71
CA LEU A 125 16.30 7.70 19.52
C LEU A 125 16.99 7.36 20.85
N THR A 126 18.28 7.10 20.85
CA THR A 126 19.09 7.03 22.06
C THR A 126 19.02 8.35 22.82
N GLU A 127 19.03 9.43 22.08
CA GLU A 127 18.96 10.81 22.55
C GLU A 127 17.60 11.19 23.16
N THR A 128 16.55 10.37 22.93
CA THR A 128 15.23 10.55 23.54
C THR A 128 14.94 9.52 24.65
N CYS A 129 15.94 8.76 25.09
CA CYS A 129 15.83 7.70 26.12
C CYS A 129 14.74 6.67 25.80
N ALA A 130 14.64 6.19 24.56
CA ALA A 130 13.60 5.32 24.03
C ALA A 130 12.41 6.08 23.39
N PRO A 131 11.16 5.60 23.39
CA PRO A 131 10.15 6.19 22.55
C PRO A 131 9.76 7.60 22.98
N ILE A 132 9.69 8.53 22.03
CA ILE A 132 9.09 9.85 22.18
C ILE A 132 7.69 9.91 21.57
N ALA A 133 7.36 8.95 20.71
CA ALA A 133 6.01 8.72 20.18
C ALA A 133 5.71 7.23 20.17
N ALA A 134 4.46 6.86 20.45
CA ALA A 134 4.05 5.46 20.49
C ALA A 134 2.59 5.28 20.05
N GLY A 135 2.33 4.18 19.35
CA GLY A 135 1.00 3.77 18.95
C GLY A 135 0.08 3.46 20.11
N ARG A 136 -1.21 3.64 19.89
CA ARG A 136 -2.25 3.28 20.84
C ARG A 136 -2.92 1.97 20.45
N ILE A 137 -3.28 1.18 21.45
CA ILE A 137 -4.08 -0.03 21.26
C ILE A 137 -5.54 0.34 20.95
N ASN A 138 -6.03 1.44 21.51
CA ASN A 138 -7.36 1.97 21.27
C ASN A 138 -7.33 3.51 21.25
N PRO A 139 -7.68 4.17 20.13
CA PRO A 139 -7.93 3.56 18.82
C PRO A 139 -6.66 2.96 18.19
N TYR A 140 -6.78 1.78 17.61
CA TYR A 140 -5.68 1.10 16.91
C TYR A 140 -5.52 1.63 15.50
N GLN A 141 -4.29 1.94 15.11
CA GLN A 141 -3.98 2.50 13.81
C GLN A 141 -2.70 1.87 13.26
N ILE A 142 -2.71 1.49 11.99
CA ILE A 142 -1.58 0.89 11.29
C ILE A 142 -1.02 1.91 10.30
N GLY A 143 0.30 1.92 10.12
CA GLY A 143 1.00 2.83 9.22
C GLY A 143 1.32 4.21 9.83
N MET A 144 0.99 4.40 11.10
CA MET A 144 1.33 5.58 11.89
C MET A 144 2.01 5.13 13.20
N ILE A 145 2.98 5.89 13.67
CA ILE A 145 3.62 5.62 14.95
C ILE A 145 2.64 5.84 16.09
N GLY A 146 2.02 7.00 16.13
CA GLY A 146 1.11 7.41 17.18
C GLY A 146 1.38 8.83 17.66
N PRO A 147 0.66 9.30 18.71
CA PRO A 147 0.91 10.59 19.30
C PRO A 147 2.23 10.61 20.09
N LEU A 148 2.74 11.80 20.34
CA LEU A 148 3.83 11.99 21.29
C LEU A 148 3.41 11.48 22.68
N ILE A 149 4.37 10.92 23.42
CA ILE A 149 4.12 10.45 24.79
C ILE A 149 3.98 11.66 25.74
N PRO A 150 3.23 11.52 26.84
CA PRO A 150 3.09 12.60 27.82
C PRO A 150 4.44 13.10 28.33
N GLY A 151 4.60 14.42 28.39
CA GLY A 151 5.86 15.07 28.75
C GLY A 151 6.84 15.28 27.62
N SER A 152 6.43 14.99 26.38
CA SER A 152 7.16 15.25 25.16
C SER A 152 6.41 16.24 24.28
N GLU A 153 7.14 17.09 23.60
CA GLU A 153 6.65 18.04 22.60
C GLU A 153 7.42 17.84 21.30
N GLY A 154 6.80 18.16 20.17
CA GLY A 154 7.45 18.08 18.88
C GLY A 154 6.69 18.84 17.82
N TYR A 155 7.40 19.35 16.85
CA TYR A 155 6.84 19.97 15.64
C TYR A 155 7.70 19.66 14.41
N ILE A 156 7.13 19.90 13.24
CA ILE A 156 7.82 19.72 11.98
C ILE A 156 8.37 21.08 11.54
N ALA A 157 9.68 21.17 11.33
CA ALA A 157 10.33 22.34 10.80
C ALA A 157 10.00 22.58 9.32
N GLU A 158 10.36 23.75 8.77
CA GLU A 158 10.08 24.11 7.38
C GLU A 158 10.69 23.14 6.35
N ASP A 159 11.81 22.52 6.69
CA ASP A 159 12.50 21.54 5.86
C ASP A 159 11.97 20.10 6.04
N GLY A 160 10.90 19.93 6.82
CA GLY A 160 10.26 18.64 7.10
C GLY A 160 10.91 17.84 8.24
N GLU A 161 11.96 18.37 8.90
CA GLU A 161 12.61 17.70 10.02
C GLU A 161 11.74 17.74 11.27
N LEU A 162 11.60 16.60 11.95
CA LEU A 162 10.99 16.53 13.28
C LEU A 162 11.94 17.09 14.34
N LEU A 163 11.50 18.12 15.04
CA LEU A 163 12.17 18.66 16.20
C LEU A 163 11.41 18.26 17.45
N VAL A 164 12.12 17.88 18.52
CA VAL A 164 11.51 17.36 19.75
C VAL A 164 12.15 17.96 20.99
N ARG A 165 11.38 18.03 22.06
CA ARG A 165 11.87 18.30 23.40
C ARG A 165 11.03 17.57 24.42
N GLY A 166 11.55 17.30 25.62
CA GLY A 166 10.81 16.64 26.68
C GLY A 166 11.72 16.01 27.71
N VAL A 167 11.11 15.39 28.70
CA VAL A 167 11.82 14.81 29.88
C VAL A 167 12.76 13.67 29.50
N GLY A 168 12.52 13.00 28.35
CA GLY A 168 13.37 11.92 27.84
C GLY A 168 14.50 12.38 26.93
N VAL A 169 14.49 13.67 26.48
CA VAL A 169 15.52 14.18 25.56
C VAL A 169 16.78 14.53 26.34
N ILE A 170 17.95 14.09 25.84
CA ILE A 170 19.24 14.45 26.44
C ILE A 170 19.43 15.97 26.46
N SER A 171 20.20 16.46 27.41
CA SER A 171 20.53 17.88 27.49
C SER A 171 21.80 18.25 26.70
N SER A 172 22.69 17.29 26.49
CA SER A 172 23.96 17.48 25.77
C SER A 172 24.66 16.14 25.51
N TYR A 173 25.58 16.12 24.56
CA TYR A 173 26.54 15.04 24.36
C TYR A 173 27.74 15.22 25.30
N TYR A 174 28.20 14.14 25.91
CA TYR A 174 29.29 14.20 26.87
C TYR A 174 30.58 14.72 26.25
N LYS A 175 31.05 15.87 26.74
CA LYS A 175 32.29 16.55 26.30
C LYS A 175 32.36 16.81 24.77
N ASN A 176 31.24 17.05 24.13
CA ASN A 176 31.15 17.30 22.70
C ASN A 176 30.28 18.54 22.36
N PRO A 177 30.73 19.75 22.68
CA PRO A 177 29.96 20.97 22.44
C PRO A 177 29.75 21.29 20.96
N GLU A 178 30.59 20.77 20.07
CA GLU A 178 30.44 20.95 18.63
C GLU A 178 29.22 20.18 18.11
N GLU A 179 29.01 18.95 18.60
CA GLU A 179 27.82 18.16 18.27
C GLU A 179 26.57 18.78 18.91
N ASP A 180 26.68 19.31 20.14
CA ASP A 180 25.54 19.99 20.79
C ASP A 180 25.05 21.19 19.96
N ALA A 181 25.97 21.99 19.41
CA ALA A 181 25.63 23.12 18.56
C ALA A 181 24.91 22.73 17.27
N GLN A 182 25.14 21.52 16.78
CA GLN A 182 24.46 20.97 15.59
C GLN A 182 23.13 20.27 15.95
N ALA A 183 23.11 19.60 17.11
CA ALA A 183 21.99 18.76 17.52
C ALA A 183 20.84 19.57 18.15
N PHE A 184 21.12 20.76 18.68
CA PHE A 184 20.08 21.59 19.31
C PHE A 184 19.91 22.91 18.55
N THR A 185 18.68 23.42 18.57
CA THR A 185 18.38 24.80 18.15
C THR A 185 18.70 25.78 19.30
N GLU A 186 18.78 27.08 19.00
CA GLU A 186 19.04 28.11 19.99
C GLU A 186 17.97 28.16 21.11
N ASP A 187 16.74 27.79 20.80
CA ASP A 187 15.60 27.69 21.72
C ASP A 187 15.42 26.30 22.35
N GLY A 188 16.42 25.41 22.20
CA GLY A 188 16.55 24.16 22.95
C GLY A 188 15.78 22.97 22.37
N TRP A 189 15.36 22.99 21.12
CA TRP A 189 14.79 21.82 20.45
C TRP A 189 15.89 20.90 19.94
N PHE A 190 15.71 19.60 20.17
CA PHE A 190 16.59 18.58 19.62
C PHE A 190 16.23 18.28 18.17
N ARG A 191 17.20 18.30 17.27
CA ARG A 191 17.11 17.95 15.86
C ARG A 191 17.23 16.45 15.70
N THR A 192 16.13 15.78 15.32
CA THR A 192 16.14 14.30 15.22
C THR A 192 16.86 13.79 13.98
N GLY A 193 17.02 14.63 12.96
CA GLY A 193 17.48 14.25 11.63
C GLY A 193 16.48 13.39 10.86
N ASP A 194 15.27 13.18 11.41
CA ASP A 194 14.21 12.38 10.78
C ASP A 194 13.16 13.32 10.16
N LEU A 195 12.75 13.00 8.93
CA LEU A 195 11.64 13.68 8.25
C LEU A 195 10.33 13.05 8.66
N ALA A 196 9.35 13.86 8.98
CA ALA A 196 8.09 13.37 9.50
C ALA A 196 6.91 14.29 9.17
N HIS A 197 5.70 13.83 9.46
CA HIS A 197 4.50 14.66 9.51
C HIS A 197 3.56 14.16 10.61
N PHE A 198 2.69 15.04 11.08
CA PHE A 198 1.57 14.70 11.92
C PHE A 198 0.29 14.66 11.09
N ASP A 199 -0.58 13.69 11.35
CA ASP A 199 -1.95 13.73 10.82
C ASP A 199 -2.82 14.71 11.64
N GLU A 200 -4.06 14.92 11.18
CA GLU A 200 -5.04 15.81 11.84
C GLU A 200 -5.34 15.44 13.30
N ARG A 201 -5.06 14.22 13.71
CA ARG A 201 -5.25 13.70 15.08
C ARG A 201 -3.99 13.76 15.90
N GLY A 202 -2.90 14.31 15.38
CA GLY A 202 -1.60 14.40 16.03
C GLY A 202 -0.82 13.09 16.06
N TYR A 203 -1.11 12.13 15.15
CA TYR A 203 -0.32 10.93 15.01
C TYR A 203 0.89 11.18 14.12
N LEU A 204 2.06 10.79 14.61
CA LEU A 204 3.33 10.94 13.90
C LEU A 204 3.51 9.86 12.85
N LYS A 205 3.99 10.23 11.68
CA LYS A 205 4.53 9.33 10.66
C LYS A 205 5.93 9.77 10.28
N ILE A 206 6.91 8.86 10.41
CA ILE A 206 8.26 9.06 9.91
C ILE A 206 8.27 8.71 8.43
N VAL A 207 8.85 9.58 7.62
CA VAL A 207 8.95 9.41 6.15
C VAL A 207 10.35 8.95 5.76
N GLY A 208 11.38 9.37 6.49
CA GLY A 208 12.77 9.01 6.21
C GLY A 208 13.75 9.77 7.07
N ARG A 209 15.05 9.62 6.75
CA ARG A 209 16.13 10.37 7.38
C ARG A 209 16.66 11.45 6.47
N LYS A 210 16.85 12.64 6.97
CA LYS A 210 17.35 13.80 6.25
C LYS A 210 18.74 13.53 5.62
N LYS A 211 19.63 12.90 6.38
CA LYS A 211 20.98 12.50 5.93
C LYS A 211 21.01 11.30 4.96
N GLU A 212 19.87 10.61 4.79
CA GLU A 212 19.75 9.45 3.91
C GLU A 212 19.00 9.79 2.60
N ILE A 213 18.49 11.02 2.47
CA ILE A 213 17.89 11.49 1.22
C ILE A 213 18.96 11.44 0.13
N ILE A 214 18.64 10.78 -0.95
CA ILE A 214 19.43 10.75 -2.17
C ILE A 214 18.98 11.92 -3.03
N VAL A 215 19.89 12.85 -3.31
CA VAL A 215 19.63 13.96 -4.24
C VAL A 215 20.24 13.61 -5.58
N THR A 216 19.43 13.19 -6.54
CA THR A 216 19.92 12.83 -7.86
C THR A 216 20.50 14.03 -8.61
N ALA A 217 21.32 13.83 -9.63
CA ALA A 217 21.87 14.89 -10.48
C ALA A 217 20.79 15.79 -11.11
N GLY A 218 19.57 15.27 -11.26
CA GLY A 218 18.40 16.04 -11.71
C GLY A 218 17.72 16.85 -10.60
N GLY A 219 18.28 16.91 -9.38
CA GLY A 219 17.72 17.65 -8.24
C GLY A 219 16.49 16.97 -7.59
N LYS A 220 16.21 15.70 -7.89
CA LYS A 220 15.11 14.98 -7.26
C LYS A 220 15.53 14.39 -5.92
N ASN A 221 14.79 14.72 -4.87
CA ASN A 221 14.92 14.10 -3.56
C ASN A 221 14.24 12.72 -3.56
N VAL A 222 14.98 11.68 -3.18
CA VAL A 222 14.51 10.30 -3.12
C VAL A 222 14.71 9.79 -1.69
N ILE A 223 13.64 9.26 -1.12
CA ILE A 223 13.64 8.64 0.22
C ILE A 223 13.83 7.13 0.05
N PRO A 224 14.99 6.56 0.37
CA PRO A 224 15.32 5.19 0.02
C PRO A 224 14.49 4.15 0.79
N GLY A 225 14.03 4.48 2.00
CA GLY A 225 13.43 3.55 2.95
C GLY A 225 12.22 2.78 2.43
N ILE A 226 11.41 3.37 1.55
CA ILE A 226 10.20 2.73 0.99
C ILE A 226 10.60 1.52 0.13
N ALA A 227 11.46 1.75 -0.86
CA ALA A 227 11.89 0.70 -1.78
C ALA A 227 12.80 -0.33 -1.09
N GLU A 228 13.72 0.09 -0.23
CA GLU A 228 14.59 -0.80 0.55
C GLU A 228 13.80 -1.73 1.46
N THR A 229 12.77 -1.20 2.14
CA THR A 229 11.90 -2.02 2.99
C THR A 229 11.13 -3.04 2.16
N HIS A 230 10.62 -2.64 0.99
CA HIS A 230 9.92 -3.56 0.10
C HIS A 230 10.83 -4.70 -0.39
N LEU A 231 12.02 -4.38 -0.87
CA LEU A 231 12.99 -5.39 -1.33
C LEU A 231 13.28 -6.44 -0.25
N ARG A 232 13.42 -6.01 1.00
CA ARG A 232 13.67 -6.89 2.16
C ARG A 232 12.46 -7.72 2.60
N THR A 233 11.26 -7.50 2.06
CA THR A 233 10.11 -8.39 2.33
C THR A 233 10.25 -9.77 1.70
N SER A 234 11.13 -9.90 0.72
CA SER A 234 11.42 -11.19 0.08
C SER A 234 12.43 -11.99 0.88
N PRO A 235 12.17 -13.28 1.17
CA PRO A 235 13.15 -14.14 1.83
C PRO A 235 14.43 -14.40 1.01
N LEU A 236 14.48 -13.98 -0.25
CA LEU A 236 15.70 -14.02 -1.07
C LEU A 236 16.70 -12.92 -0.70
N VAL A 237 16.22 -11.79 -0.14
CA VAL A 237 16.99 -10.58 0.11
C VAL A 237 17.28 -10.41 1.60
N SER A 238 18.56 -10.31 1.97
CA SER A 238 18.98 -9.98 3.33
C SER A 238 18.96 -8.48 3.55
N GLN A 239 19.67 -7.72 2.70
CA GLN A 239 19.79 -6.27 2.77
C GLN A 239 19.57 -5.65 1.39
N ALA A 240 19.07 -4.43 1.39
CA ALA A 240 18.97 -3.59 0.20
C ALA A 240 19.36 -2.16 0.56
N MET A 241 20.20 -1.53 -0.25
CA MET A 241 20.66 -0.16 -0.07
C MET A 241 20.55 0.58 -1.40
N LEU A 242 19.73 1.63 -1.43
CA LEU A 242 19.66 2.52 -2.58
C LEU A 242 20.86 3.46 -2.59
N VAL A 243 21.34 3.72 -3.80
CA VAL A 243 22.43 4.65 -4.12
C VAL A 243 22.01 5.55 -5.28
N GLY A 244 22.56 6.75 -5.38
CA GLY A 244 22.16 7.65 -6.46
C GLY A 244 22.40 9.13 -6.17
N ASP A 245 23.06 9.45 -5.07
CA ASP A 245 23.41 10.82 -4.73
C ASP A 245 24.33 11.41 -5.81
N GLU A 246 23.97 12.59 -6.34
CA GLU A 246 24.61 13.25 -7.49
C GLU A 246 24.70 12.38 -8.77
N LYS A 247 23.97 11.26 -8.84
CA LYS A 247 23.96 10.37 -10.00
C LYS A 247 22.70 10.58 -10.87
N PRO A 248 22.74 10.18 -12.16
CA PRO A 248 21.63 10.43 -13.08
C PRO A 248 20.34 9.66 -12.76
N PHE A 249 20.41 8.62 -11.96
CA PHE A 249 19.27 7.79 -11.55
C PHE A 249 19.56 7.05 -10.24
N VAL A 250 18.52 6.46 -9.66
CA VAL A 250 18.62 5.62 -8.47
C VAL A 250 18.99 4.18 -8.87
N ALA A 251 19.98 3.63 -8.18
CA ALA A 251 20.37 2.23 -8.29
C ALA A 251 20.31 1.55 -6.92
N ALA A 252 20.39 0.20 -6.88
CA ALA A 252 20.34 -0.56 -5.63
C ALA A 252 21.47 -1.58 -5.52
N LEU A 253 22.09 -1.65 -4.35
CA LEU A 253 22.90 -2.79 -3.90
C LEU A 253 21.98 -3.75 -3.13
N VAL A 254 21.98 -5.02 -3.52
CA VAL A 254 21.13 -6.05 -2.93
C VAL A 254 21.99 -7.23 -2.47
N THR A 255 21.77 -7.74 -1.26
CA THR A 255 22.42 -8.95 -0.78
C THR A 255 21.43 -10.10 -0.64
N LEU A 256 21.91 -11.32 -0.85
CA LEU A 256 21.13 -12.53 -0.69
C LEU A 256 21.20 -13.03 0.77
N ASP A 257 20.08 -13.51 1.30
CA ASP A 257 20.02 -14.02 2.67
C ASP A 257 20.60 -15.44 2.75
N PRO A 258 21.74 -15.65 3.40
CA PRO A 258 22.42 -16.93 3.43
C PRO A 258 21.60 -18.04 4.12
N ASP A 259 20.74 -17.69 5.08
CA ASP A 259 19.92 -18.66 5.82
C ASP A 259 18.78 -19.23 4.95
N THR A 260 18.23 -18.44 4.06
CA THR A 260 17.07 -18.81 3.20
C THR A 260 17.47 -19.13 1.77
N LEU A 261 18.64 -18.70 1.31
CA LEU A 261 19.10 -18.89 -0.06
C LEU A 261 18.94 -20.32 -0.59
N PRO A 262 19.34 -21.40 0.13
CA PRO A 262 19.19 -22.75 -0.37
C PRO A 262 17.75 -23.14 -0.73
N GLU A 263 16.77 -22.67 0.07
CA GLU A 263 15.35 -22.91 -0.20
C GLU A 263 14.83 -22.06 -1.38
N GLN A 264 15.33 -20.82 -1.50
CA GLN A 264 14.96 -19.94 -2.61
C GLN A 264 15.52 -20.44 -3.95
N LEU A 265 16.74 -20.96 -3.95
CA LEU A 265 17.34 -21.59 -5.14
C LEU A 265 16.52 -22.79 -5.61
N GLU A 266 16.09 -23.66 -4.70
CA GLU A 266 15.21 -24.78 -5.04
C GLU A 266 13.88 -24.31 -5.65
N HIS A 267 13.29 -23.22 -5.15
CA HIS A 267 12.09 -22.62 -5.72
C HIS A 267 12.31 -22.08 -7.14
N LEU A 268 13.53 -21.65 -7.44
CA LEU A 268 13.92 -21.18 -8.77
C LEU A 268 14.36 -22.35 -9.70
N GLY A 269 14.30 -23.60 -9.23
CA GLY A 269 14.73 -24.78 -9.97
C GLY A 269 16.25 -24.92 -10.06
N LEU A 270 16.98 -24.32 -9.11
CA LEU A 270 18.45 -24.30 -9.06
C LEU A 270 18.98 -25.22 -7.95
N PRO A 271 20.25 -25.68 -8.06
CA PRO A 271 20.90 -26.46 -7.00
C PRO A 271 20.96 -25.67 -5.69
N ARG A 272 20.55 -26.29 -4.58
CA ARG A 272 20.61 -25.68 -3.22
C ARG A 272 22.05 -25.38 -2.76
N SER A 273 23.04 -25.99 -3.40
CA SER A 273 24.45 -25.87 -3.05
C SER A 273 25.17 -24.68 -3.67
N LEU A 274 24.50 -23.88 -4.52
CA LEU A 274 25.13 -22.70 -5.07
C LEU A 274 25.51 -21.73 -3.95
N SER A 275 26.74 -21.29 -3.98
CA SER A 275 27.24 -20.24 -3.08
C SER A 275 26.63 -18.88 -3.41
N ILE A 276 26.69 -17.92 -2.47
CA ILE A 276 26.23 -16.55 -2.70
C ILE A 276 26.86 -15.92 -3.96
N PRO A 277 28.21 -16.00 -4.19
CA PRO A 277 28.80 -15.46 -5.41
C PRO A 277 28.25 -16.08 -6.70
N GLU A 278 28.04 -17.40 -6.73
CA GLU A 278 27.46 -18.09 -7.90
C GLU A 278 26.00 -17.70 -8.11
N ALA A 279 25.21 -17.63 -7.05
CA ALA A 279 23.81 -17.22 -7.09
C ALA A 279 23.66 -15.74 -7.54
N ALA A 280 24.55 -14.85 -7.09
CA ALA A 280 24.51 -13.43 -7.40
C ALA A 280 24.65 -13.12 -8.91
N VAL A 281 25.34 -13.98 -9.64
CA VAL A 281 25.52 -13.82 -11.10
C VAL A 281 24.54 -14.67 -11.92
N HIS A 282 23.73 -15.51 -11.27
CA HIS A 282 22.84 -16.44 -11.94
C HIS A 282 21.62 -15.73 -12.54
N PRO A 283 21.29 -15.92 -13.84
CA PRO A 283 20.19 -15.20 -14.50
C PRO A 283 18.81 -15.35 -13.83
N ALA A 284 18.50 -16.57 -13.32
CA ALA A 284 17.22 -16.81 -12.65
C ALA A 284 17.11 -16.06 -11.31
N VAL A 285 18.22 -15.93 -10.56
CA VAL A 285 18.25 -15.13 -9.32
C VAL A 285 18.11 -13.64 -9.65
N ARG A 286 18.84 -13.17 -10.70
CA ARG A 286 18.70 -11.79 -11.17
C ARG A 286 17.25 -11.48 -11.59
N ALA A 287 16.60 -12.39 -12.32
CA ALA A 287 15.20 -12.22 -12.72
C ALA A 287 14.24 -12.17 -11.51
N ALA A 288 14.49 -12.98 -10.48
CA ALA A 288 13.71 -12.93 -9.25
C ALA A 288 13.87 -11.59 -8.50
N VAL A 289 15.11 -11.07 -8.41
CA VAL A 289 15.37 -9.73 -7.81
C VAL A 289 14.79 -8.63 -8.68
N GLN A 290 14.86 -8.74 -10.03
CA GLN A 290 14.25 -7.76 -10.94
C GLN A 290 12.74 -7.63 -10.67
N LYS A 291 12.02 -8.72 -10.48
CA LYS A 291 10.60 -8.69 -10.14
C LYS A 291 10.34 -7.92 -8.84
N LEU A 292 11.17 -8.10 -7.83
CA LEU A 292 11.05 -7.34 -6.58
C LEU A 292 11.33 -5.83 -6.78
N VAL A 293 12.30 -5.50 -7.63
CA VAL A 293 12.58 -4.11 -8.03
C VAL A 293 11.40 -3.50 -8.77
N ASP A 294 10.78 -4.25 -9.69
CA ASP A 294 9.61 -3.79 -10.43
C ASP A 294 8.41 -3.54 -9.50
N GLU A 295 8.21 -4.41 -8.50
CA GLU A 295 7.19 -4.24 -7.46
C GLU A 295 7.50 -3.02 -6.55
N ALA A 296 8.75 -2.83 -6.13
CA ALA A 296 9.18 -1.65 -5.36
C ALA A 296 8.96 -0.34 -6.14
N ASN A 297 9.23 -0.36 -7.44
CA ASN A 297 9.05 0.80 -8.33
C ASN A 297 7.58 1.22 -8.49
N GLN A 298 6.62 0.32 -8.22
CA GLN A 298 5.18 0.68 -8.21
C GLN A 298 4.78 1.49 -6.97
N LEU A 299 5.60 1.49 -5.91
CA LEU A 299 5.34 2.19 -4.66
C LEU A 299 5.87 3.64 -4.64
N VAL A 300 6.67 4.00 -5.62
CA VAL A 300 7.35 5.30 -5.71
C VAL A 300 7.12 5.95 -7.06
N SER A 301 7.44 7.25 -7.19
CA SER A 301 7.34 7.92 -8.48
C SER A 301 8.38 7.40 -9.47
N ARG A 302 8.16 7.57 -10.78
CA ARG A 302 9.09 7.14 -11.83
C ARG A 302 10.51 7.72 -11.67
N ALA A 303 10.63 8.91 -11.10
CA ALA A 303 11.91 9.57 -10.87
C ALA A 303 12.66 8.98 -9.67
N GLU A 304 11.95 8.37 -8.74
CA GLU A 304 12.47 7.71 -7.53
C GLU A 304 12.75 6.23 -7.75
N GLY A 305 12.25 5.68 -8.87
CA GLY A 305 12.37 4.25 -9.20
C GLY A 305 13.82 3.81 -9.43
N ILE A 306 14.10 2.59 -8.96
CA ILE A 306 15.39 1.90 -9.17
C ILE A 306 15.50 1.53 -10.65
N ARG A 307 16.54 2.01 -11.32
CA ARG A 307 16.78 1.72 -12.75
C ARG A 307 17.81 0.64 -12.98
N GLU A 308 18.76 0.49 -12.08
CA GLU A 308 19.80 -0.55 -12.13
C GLU A 308 20.00 -1.12 -10.73
N PHE A 309 20.42 -2.38 -10.64
CA PHE A 309 20.77 -3.00 -9.37
C PHE A 309 21.93 -3.96 -9.52
N ARG A 310 22.68 -4.12 -8.44
CA ARG A 310 23.75 -5.11 -8.33
C ARG A 310 23.45 -6.06 -7.19
N ILE A 311 23.45 -7.37 -7.47
CA ILE A 311 23.47 -8.39 -6.42
C ILE A 311 24.91 -8.56 -5.98
N MET A 312 25.14 -8.37 -4.68
CA MET A 312 26.46 -8.47 -4.09
C MET A 312 26.88 -9.93 -3.94
N ASN A 313 28.18 -10.20 -4.02
CA ASN A 313 28.74 -11.55 -3.90
C ASN A 313 28.89 -12.02 -2.45
N ARG A 314 28.38 -11.27 -1.48
CA ARG A 314 28.40 -11.53 -0.05
C ARG A 314 27.22 -10.84 0.65
N ASP A 315 26.90 -11.30 1.84
CA ASP A 315 25.96 -10.57 2.70
C ASP A 315 26.69 -9.46 3.47
N LEU A 316 25.90 -8.51 3.98
CA LEU A 316 26.34 -7.43 4.86
C LEU A 316 26.01 -7.80 6.30
N THR A 317 27.03 -7.93 7.16
CA THR A 317 26.87 -8.38 8.53
C THR A 317 27.33 -7.37 9.57
N GLU A 318 26.89 -7.54 10.82
CA GLU A 318 27.41 -6.79 11.97
C GLU A 318 28.87 -7.13 12.23
N ALA A 319 29.24 -8.41 12.10
CA ALA A 319 30.62 -8.87 12.32
C ALA A 319 31.63 -8.22 11.38
N ASP A 320 31.22 -7.95 10.12
CA ASP A 320 32.04 -7.23 9.13
C ASP A 320 31.96 -5.70 9.31
N GLY A 321 31.15 -5.23 10.25
CA GLY A 321 30.98 -3.82 10.55
C GLY A 321 30.12 -3.05 9.55
N TYR A 322 29.33 -3.72 8.70
CA TYR A 322 28.40 -3.10 7.75
C TYR A 322 27.03 -2.81 8.34
N LEU A 323 26.68 -3.53 9.42
CA LEU A 323 25.47 -3.28 10.18
C LEU A 323 25.81 -2.79 11.59
N THR A 324 24.89 -2.04 12.17
CA THR A 324 24.91 -1.76 13.61
C THR A 324 24.36 -2.97 14.40
N PRO A 325 24.55 -3.04 15.73
CA PRO A 325 23.88 -4.07 16.56
C PRO A 325 22.35 -4.09 16.42
N SER A 326 21.76 -2.94 16.07
CA SER A 326 20.32 -2.82 15.76
C SER A 326 19.97 -3.15 14.31
N GLN A 327 20.91 -3.77 13.56
CA GLN A 327 20.73 -4.22 12.17
C GLN A 327 20.49 -3.08 11.16
N LYS A 328 20.95 -1.85 11.43
CA LYS A 328 20.89 -0.71 10.51
C LYS A 328 22.15 -0.66 9.64
N LEU A 329 21.99 -0.33 8.35
CA LEU A 329 23.08 -0.19 7.40
C LEU A 329 24.04 0.98 7.76
N ARG A 330 25.33 0.73 7.75
CA ARG A 330 26.37 1.74 7.82
C ARG A 330 26.72 2.24 6.41
N ARG A 331 25.81 3.04 5.83
CA ARG A 331 25.83 3.45 4.42
C ARG A 331 27.17 4.00 3.97
N ALA A 332 27.77 4.91 4.73
CA ALA A 332 29.05 5.52 4.37
C ALA A 332 30.17 4.47 4.18
N LYS A 333 30.26 3.48 5.11
CA LYS A 333 31.23 2.39 5.02
C LYS A 333 30.96 1.50 3.81
N ILE A 334 29.69 1.16 3.56
CA ILE A 334 29.30 0.34 2.41
C ILE A 334 29.64 1.04 1.10
N LEU A 335 29.34 2.34 0.97
CA LEU A 335 29.70 3.14 -0.21
C LEU A 335 31.21 3.20 -0.43
N GLN A 336 31.99 3.33 0.64
CA GLN A 336 33.45 3.35 0.57
C GLN A 336 34.01 1.99 0.10
N ASP A 337 33.59 0.90 0.74
CA ASP A 337 34.18 -0.43 0.51
C ASP A 337 33.67 -1.07 -0.80
N PHE A 338 32.49 -0.67 -1.29
CA PHE A 338 31.86 -1.21 -2.52
C PHE A 338 31.67 -0.13 -3.60
N SER A 339 32.48 0.91 -3.60
CA SER A 339 32.45 1.98 -4.62
C SER A 339 32.55 1.42 -6.04
N SER A 340 33.35 0.38 -6.27
CA SER A 340 33.46 -0.25 -7.60
C SER A 340 32.13 -0.82 -8.10
N TYR A 341 31.29 -1.40 -7.23
CA TYR A 341 29.97 -1.90 -7.61
C TYR A 341 29.02 -0.75 -8.00
N VAL A 342 29.14 0.36 -7.27
CA VAL A 342 28.39 1.57 -7.58
C VAL A 342 28.84 2.12 -8.94
N ASP A 343 30.14 2.29 -9.15
CA ASP A 343 30.71 2.82 -10.40
C ASP A 343 30.38 1.94 -11.62
N GLU A 344 30.38 0.61 -11.46
CA GLU A 344 29.94 -0.32 -12.53
C GLU A 344 28.48 -0.12 -12.96
N MET A 345 27.59 0.22 -12.02
CA MET A 345 26.17 0.47 -12.35
C MET A 345 26.00 1.76 -13.16
N TYR A 346 26.83 2.76 -12.93
CA TYR A 346 26.79 4.05 -13.63
C TYR A 346 27.77 4.13 -14.82
N GLY A 347 28.87 3.38 -14.80
CA GLY A 347 29.87 3.36 -15.85
C GLY A 347 29.39 2.75 -17.18
N LYS A 348 28.48 1.78 -17.11
CA LYS A 348 27.81 1.21 -18.30
C LYS A 348 26.98 2.24 -19.08
N VAL A 349 26.66 3.36 -18.47
CA VAL A 349 25.88 4.44 -19.10
C VAL A 349 26.80 5.42 -19.83
N SER A 350 28.07 5.59 -19.40
CA SER A 350 28.98 6.53 -20.03
C SER A 350 29.54 6.05 -21.38
N ASP A 351 29.79 4.74 -21.53
CA ASP A 351 30.28 4.18 -22.79
C ASP A 351 29.16 3.90 -23.82
N SER A 352 27.91 3.80 -23.34
CA SER A 352 26.74 3.54 -24.22
C SER A 352 26.00 4.81 -24.62
N THR A 353 26.37 6.01 -24.14
CA THR A 353 25.58 7.23 -24.36
C THR A 353 25.56 7.66 -25.83
N SER A 354 26.62 7.43 -26.62
CA SER A 354 26.59 7.70 -28.05
C SER A 354 25.85 6.63 -28.85
N ASP A 355 26.04 5.35 -28.49
CA ASP A 355 25.37 4.20 -29.14
C ASP A 355 23.92 4.06 -28.67
N SER A 356 23.64 4.39 -27.38
CA SER A 356 22.28 4.35 -26.82
C SER A 356 21.44 5.55 -27.24
N LEU A 357 22.03 6.73 -27.48
CA LEU A 357 21.29 7.85 -28.08
C LEU A 357 20.89 7.53 -29.53
N ALA A 358 21.78 6.89 -30.30
CA ALA A 358 21.44 6.43 -31.64
C ALA A 358 20.35 5.36 -31.61
N ARG A 359 20.45 4.35 -30.74
CA ARG A 359 19.42 3.30 -30.56
C ARG A 359 18.10 3.83 -29.98
N LEU A 360 18.15 4.81 -29.06
CA LEU A 360 16.95 5.47 -28.56
C LEU A 360 16.29 6.37 -29.60
N GLN A 361 17.06 7.01 -30.49
CA GLN A 361 16.50 7.75 -31.61
C GLN A 361 15.88 6.82 -32.65
N GLU A 362 16.53 5.70 -32.96
CA GLU A 362 16.02 4.66 -33.84
C GLU A 362 14.77 3.97 -33.26
N TYR A 363 14.79 3.62 -31.97
CA TYR A 363 13.63 3.07 -31.26
C TYR A 363 12.48 4.08 -31.13
N ALA A 364 12.78 5.36 -30.89
CA ALA A 364 11.76 6.40 -30.84
C ALA A 364 11.14 6.66 -32.23
N ALA A 365 11.94 6.57 -33.31
CA ALA A 365 11.44 6.64 -34.67
C ALA A 365 10.55 5.44 -35.02
N GLU A 366 10.99 4.21 -34.71
CA GLU A 366 10.21 2.98 -34.90
C GLU A 366 8.91 2.96 -34.08
N GLN A 367 8.94 3.44 -32.82
CA GLN A 367 7.73 3.57 -32.02
C GLN A 367 6.79 4.66 -32.55
N SER A 368 7.34 5.77 -33.06
CA SER A 368 6.56 6.85 -33.68
C SER A 368 5.82 6.36 -34.92
N GLU A 369 6.48 5.53 -35.75
CA GLU A 369 5.89 4.93 -36.93
C GLU A 369 4.79 3.91 -36.57
N LYS A 370 5.03 3.04 -35.59
CA LYS A 370 4.02 2.11 -35.06
C LYS A 370 2.82 2.83 -34.41
N PHE A 371 3.07 3.96 -33.73
CA PHE A 371 2.00 4.78 -33.18
C PHE A 371 1.20 5.50 -34.28
N ALA A 372 1.85 5.88 -35.37
CA ALA A 372 1.16 6.45 -36.53
C ALA A 372 0.26 5.40 -37.24
N GLU A 373 0.77 4.20 -37.50
CA GLU A 373 -0.01 3.08 -37.99
C GLU A 373 -1.18 2.67 -37.10
N LEU A 374 -0.96 2.61 -35.79
CA LEU A 374 -2.04 2.32 -34.82
C LEU A 374 -3.11 3.42 -34.75
N ARG A 375 -2.73 4.68 -34.95
CA ARG A 375 -3.68 5.80 -35.03
C ARG A 375 -4.49 5.73 -36.31
N GLU A 376 -3.87 5.36 -37.44
CA GLU A 376 -4.55 5.21 -38.73
C GLU A 376 -5.54 4.05 -38.69
N GLN A 377 -5.13 2.87 -38.19
CA GLN A 377 -6.02 1.72 -37.96
C GLN A 377 -7.15 2.01 -36.97
N ALA A 378 -6.90 2.78 -35.91
CA ALA A 378 -7.92 3.18 -34.96
C ALA A 378 -8.91 4.19 -35.58
N ALA A 379 -8.43 5.08 -36.44
CA ALA A 379 -9.28 6.03 -37.16
C ALA A 379 -10.16 5.31 -38.20
N GLU A 380 -9.62 4.33 -38.95
CA GLU A 380 -10.41 3.49 -39.87
C GLU A 380 -11.50 2.70 -39.14
N ARG A 381 -11.16 2.04 -38.04
CA ARG A 381 -12.16 1.30 -37.21
C ARG A 381 -13.23 2.20 -36.60
N LEU A 382 -12.88 3.43 -36.23
CA LEU A 382 -13.84 4.42 -35.75
C LEU A 382 -14.77 4.89 -36.87
N HIS A 383 -14.25 4.99 -38.11
CA HIS A 383 -15.05 5.35 -39.30
C HIS A 383 -16.03 4.24 -39.65
N GLU A 384 -15.56 2.98 -39.74
CA GLU A 384 -16.41 1.79 -39.98
C GLU A 384 -17.47 1.64 -38.88
N TYR A 385 -17.12 1.89 -37.61
CA TYR A 385 -18.08 1.84 -36.48
C TYR A 385 -19.12 2.97 -36.57
N ALA A 386 -18.71 4.17 -36.95
CA ALA A 386 -19.62 5.31 -37.17
C ALA A 386 -20.59 5.07 -38.30
N ASP A 387 -20.10 4.52 -39.43
CA ASP A 387 -20.91 4.19 -40.60
C ASP A 387 -21.93 3.08 -40.26
N HIS A 388 -21.50 2.02 -39.59
CA HIS A 388 -22.41 0.96 -39.15
C HIS A 388 -23.46 1.45 -38.12
N GLN A 389 -23.11 2.37 -37.25
CA GLN A 389 -24.08 3.01 -36.34
C GLN A 389 -25.05 3.91 -37.08
N ALA A 390 -24.58 4.64 -38.12
CA ALA A 390 -25.44 5.48 -38.95
C ALA A 390 -26.47 4.63 -39.75
N GLU A 391 -26.05 3.49 -40.31
CA GLU A 391 -26.96 2.54 -40.96
C GLU A 391 -27.99 1.99 -39.99
N ARG A 392 -27.59 1.53 -38.81
CA ARG A 392 -28.54 1.07 -37.75
C ARG A 392 -29.53 2.14 -37.33
N PHE A 393 -29.08 3.39 -37.21
CA PHE A 393 -29.97 4.50 -36.91
C PHE A 393 -30.94 4.81 -38.04
N ALA A 394 -30.51 4.65 -39.30
CA ALA A 394 -31.39 4.78 -40.45
C ALA A 394 -32.47 3.69 -40.49
N GLU A 395 -32.09 2.42 -40.30
CA GLU A 395 -33.04 1.28 -40.16
C GLU A 395 -34.04 1.44 -39.02
N LEU A 396 -33.57 1.88 -37.84
CA LEU A 396 -34.45 2.15 -36.67
C LEU A 396 -35.43 3.32 -36.93
N ARG A 397 -35.01 4.29 -37.74
CA ARG A 397 -35.84 5.43 -38.12
C ARG A 397 -36.91 5.01 -39.12
N GLU A 398 -36.58 4.12 -40.05
CA GLU A 398 -37.52 3.54 -41.02
C GLU A 398 -38.57 2.67 -40.32
N GLN A 399 -38.13 1.76 -39.43
CA GLN A 399 -39.03 0.93 -38.60
C GLN A 399 -39.92 1.76 -37.64
N ALA A 400 -39.40 2.87 -37.12
CA ALA A 400 -40.21 3.79 -36.32
C ALA A 400 -41.21 4.55 -37.13
N ALA A 401 -40.90 4.92 -38.39
CA ALA A 401 -41.82 5.58 -39.29
C ALA A 401 -42.96 4.62 -39.73
N GLU A 402 -42.63 3.37 -40.09
CA GLU A 402 -43.66 2.34 -40.38
C GLU A 402 -44.59 2.08 -39.23
N LYS A 403 -44.05 1.94 -38.01
CA LYS A 403 -44.89 1.77 -36.80
C LYS A 403 -45.73 2.99 -36.49
N PHE A 404 -45.28 4.18 -36.81
CA PHE A 404 -46.04 5.40 -36.62
C PHE A 404 -47.20 5.50 -37.62
N GLU A 405 -47.00 5.01 -38.86
CA GLU A 405 -48.04 4.94 -39.89
C GLU A 405 -49.08 3.89 -39.49
N GLU A 406 -48.69 2.69 -39.06
CA GLU A 406 -49.61 1.64 -38.56
C GLU A 406 -50.45 2.12 -37.37
N LEU A 407 -49.83 2.85 -36.39
CA LEU A 407 -50.55 3.43 -35.26
C LEU A 407 -51.52 4.53 -35.69
N ARG A 408 -51.19 5.28 -36.74
CA ARG A 408 -52.04 6.33 -37.33
C ARG A 408 -53.25 5.72 -38.02
N GLU A 409 -53.08 4.63 -38.78
CA GLU A 409 -54.15 3.86 -39.38
C GLU A 409 -55.09 3.21 -38.34
N GLN A 410 -54.52 2.57 -37.30
CA GLN A 410 -55.25 1.97 -36.18
C GLN A 410 -56.04 3.02 -35.39
N THR A 411 -55.48 4.22 -35.22
CA THR A 411 -56.15 5.35 -34.55
C THR A 411 -57.29 5.92 -35.41
N ALA A 412 -57.11 5.95 -36.74
CA ALA A 412 -58.13 6.36 -37.69
C ALA A 412 -59.30 5.38 -37.75
N GLU A 413 -59.01 4.05 -37.74
CA GLU A 413 -60.03 3.00 -37.62
C GLU A 413 -60.79 3.03 -36.29
N MET A 414 -60.08 3.32 -35.16
CA MET A 414 -60.73 3.48 -33.86
C MET A 414 -61.60 4.71 -33.77
N MET A 415 -61.30 5.80 -34.49
CA MET A 415 -62.12 7.00 -34.57
C MET A 415 -63.31 6.88 -35.49
N GLN A 416 -63.31 5.93 -36.45
CA GLN A 416 -64.49 5.64 -37.31
C GLN A 416 -65.54 4.71 -36.63
N LYS A 417 -65.17 3.94 -35.64
CA LYS A 417 -66.10 3.03 -34.92
C LYS A 417 -67.11 3.68 -33.95
N PRO A 418 -66.99 4.93 -33.48
CA PRO A 418 -68.03 5.52 -32.63
C PRO A 418 -69.26 6.09 -33.34
N GLN A 419 -69.26 6.25 -34.67
CA GLN A 419 -70.45 6.87 -35.34
C GLN A 419 -71.57 5.88 -35.63
N ASP A 420 -71.26 4.57 -35.74
CA ASP A 420 -72.32 3.55 -35.98
C ASP A 420 -73.04 3.11 -34.70
N LYS A 421 -72.41 3.32 -33.51
CA LYS A 421 -73.08 3.00 -32.23
C LYS A 421 -73.96 4.09 -31.68
N LYS A 422 -73.76 5.36 -32.08
CA LYS A 422 -74.62 6.48 -31.67
C LYS A 422 -75.91 6.51 -32.41
N ALA A 423 -76.05 5.85 -33.55
CA ALA A 423 -77.30 5.76 -34.31
C ALA A 423 -78.25 4.68 -33.82
N GLU A 424 -77.78 3.70 -33.04
CA GLU A 424 -78.59 2.67 -32.39
C GLU A 424 -78.97 3.00 -30.96
N GLU A 425 -78.25 3.85 -30.22
CA GLU A 425 -78.61 4.26 -28.84
C GLU A 425 -79.61 5.41 -28.79
N GLU A 426 -79.73 6.25 -29.81
CA GLU A 426 -80.76 7.31 -29.85
C GLU A 426 -82.21 6.79 -30.14
N LYS A 427 -82.35 5.48 -30.45
CA LYS A 427 -83.68 4.87 -30.62
C LYS A 427 -84.19 4.14 -29.41
N ALA A 428 -83.40 4.03 -28.30
CA ALA A 428 -83.76 3.28 -27.11
C ALA A 428 -84.10 4.14 -25.86
N GLU A 429 -83.82 5.43 -25.89
CA GLU A 429 -83.97 6.34 -24.71
C GLU A 429 -85.17 7.30 -24.83
N ALA A 430 -86.15 7.01 -25.69
CA ALA A 430 -87.43 7.76 -25.74
C ALA A 430 -88.52 7.10 -24.95
N SER A 431 -88.20 6.43 -23.81
CA SER A 431 -89.26 5.87 -22.91
C SER A 431 -88.72 5.71 -21.51
N SER A 432 -88.88 6.72 -20.74
CA SER A 432 -89.31 6.76 -19.32
C SER A 432 -88.62 7.92 -18.57
N ALA A 433 -89.46 8.91 -18.35
CA ALA A 433 -89.22 10.01 -17.42
C ALA A 433 -89.43 9.53 -15.98
N GLU A 434 -88.66 10.04 -15.06
CA GLU A 434 -89.11 10.74 -13.83
C GLU A 434 -87.98 11.02 -12.88
N ALA A 435 -87.96 12.31 -12.49
CA ALA A 435 -87.06 12.87 -11.48
C ALA A 435 -87.62 12.62 -10.07
N PRO A 436 -87.20 13.15 -8.93
CA PRO A 436 -86.09 14.16 -8.68
C PRO A 436 -85.31 13.95 -7.36
N ASP A 437 -84.45 15.00 -7.10
CA ASP A 437 -83.95 15.53 -5.81
C ASP A 437 -82.74 14.81 -5.16
N GLU A 438 -81.74 15.47 -4.70
CA GLU A 438 -81.38 16.68 -4.01
C GLU A 438 -79.86 16.88 -3.81
N LYS A 439 -79.47 18.06 -3.55
CA LYS A 439 -78.13 18.64 -3.38
C LYS A 439 -77.49 18.36 -2.01
N PRO A 440 -76.40 19.08 -1.71
CA PRO A 440 -74.97 18.83 -1.81
C PRO A 440 -74.23 19.03 -0.47
N ALA A 441 -72.89 18.82 -0.42
CA ALA A 441 -71.93 19.51 0.49
C ALA A 441 -70.48 19.09 0.23
N GLN A 442 -69.68 20.02 -0.23
CA GLN A 442 -68.59 20.78 0.44
C GLN A 442 -67.43 19.90 0.98
N ALA A 443 -66.31 20.00 0.35
CA ALA A 443 -65.11 20.84 0.58
C ALA A 443 -64.44 20.63 1.95
N GLU A 444 -63.19 20.26 1.91
CA GLU A 444 -62.13 21.01 2.62
C GLU A 444 -60.71 20.62 2.21
N LYS A 445 -59.98 21.64 1.88
CA LYS A 445 -58.51 21.70 1.77
C LYS A 445 -57.90 21.69 3.17
N LYS A 446 -56.74 21.12 3.37
CA LYS A 446 -55.75 21.65 4.33
C LYS A 446 -54.32 21.54 3.85
N THR A 447 -53.75 22.69 3.87
CA THR A 447 -52.41 23.16 3.61
C THR A 447 -51.54 23.05 4.88
N VAL A 448 -50.25 22.78 4.70
CA VAL A 448 -49.05 23.39 5.29
C VAL A 448 -48.87 23.45 6.81
N ALA A 449 -47.69 23.13 7.29
CA ALA A 449 -46.72 24.09 7.84
C ALA A 449 -45.44 23.38 8.36
N GLU A 450 -44.32 23.91 7.90
CA GLU A 450 -43.02 24.06 8.54
C GLU A 450 -43.09 24.30 10.06
N GLN A 451 -42.18 23.67 10.80
CA GLN A 451 -41.58 24.24 12.02
C GLN A 451 -40.25 23.58 12.37
N SER A 452 -39.20 24.39 12.45
CA SER A 452 -37.92 24.12 13.12
C SER A 452 -38.08 24.19 14.64
N PRO A 453 -37.23 23.54 15.41
CA PRO A 453 -37.19 23.72 16.85
C PRO A 453 -35.99 24.55 17.33
N GLN A 454 -36.30 25.28 18.34
CA GLN A 454 -35.43 26.09 19.19
C GLN A 454 -34.59 25.22 20.16
N GLU A 455 -33.48 25.85 20.51
CA GLU A 455 -32.62 25.55 21.66
C GLU A 455 -33.36 25.50 23.01
N SER A 456 -32.88 24.69 23.91
CA SER A 456 -32.94 24.97 25.35
C SER A 456 -31.78 24.30 26.09
N ASP A 457 -30.94 25.16 26.67
CA ASP A 457 -30.07 24.97 27.83
C ASP A 457 -30.77 24.27 29.02
N THR A 458 -29.99 23.48 29.74
CA THR A 458 -29.88 23.39 31.22
C THR A 458 -28.86 22.30 31.58
N ASP A 459 -27.71 22.61 32.01
CA ASP A 459 -27.09 22.83 33.35
C ASP A 459 -27.33 21.69 34.39
N LYS A 460 -26.19 21.25 34.97
CA LYS A 460 -25.96 20.50 36.24
C LYS A 460 -25.92 18.94 36.22
N ALA A 461 -24.75 18.40 36.35
CA ALA A 461 -24.06 17.89 37.53
C ALA A 461 -22.80 17.13 37.06
#